data_ca275a1fe4c76a2ca831bc1214e80295
#
_entry.id   ca275a1fe4c76a2ca831bc1214e80295
#
_cell.length_a   1.000
_cell.length_b   1.000
_cell.length_c   1.000
_cell.angle_alpha   90.00
_cell.angle_beta   90.00
_cell.angle_gamma   90.00
#
_symmetry.space_group_name_H-M   'P 1'
#
loop_
_entity.id
_entity.type
_entity.pdbx_description
1 polymer ?
#
loop_
_entity_poly.entity_id
_entity_poly.type
_entity_poly.pdbx_seq_one_letter_code
_entity_poly.pdbx_strand_id
1 'polypeptide(L)'
;AAEPRLVLRSGDDSTEEYPYHIAFAAWAEAIDKASNGEIKLEVYSNAVLGYERELIEGVQMGTIDFCTTSLGPFGSFAPQINVLSLPYIFKDVDHLIRILDSGLSYKMNAYIEEQNVGFLSLGWICGGGRCFYTKKPVYSVKDLANLKIRVMENDVYINMVNLLGAKAVPMAYGEVYSALQTGVL
;
A
#
# COMPACT_ATOMS: atom_id res chain seq x y z
N ALA A 1 -30.47 0.54 18.85
CA ALA A 1 -29.25 -0.27 19.03
C ALA A 1 -28.51 0.29 20.24
N ALA A 2 -27.86 -0.57 21.05
CA ALA A 2 -26.99 -0.11 22.10
C ALA A 2 -25.75 0.55 21.47
N GLU A 3 -25.14 1.52 22.15
CA GLU A 3 -23.88 2.09 21.69
C GLU A 3 -22.78 1.03 21.69
N PRO A 4 -21.90 1.00 20.68
CA PRO A 4 -20.80 0.05 20.65
C PRO A 4 -19.86 0.28 21.84
N ARG A 5 -19.40 -0.80 22.45
CA ARG A 5 -18.43 -0.78 23.56
C ARG A 5 -17.04 -0.33 23.09
N LEU A 6 -16.70 -0.65 21.86
CA LEU A 6 -15.40 -0.32 21.23
C LEU A 6 -15.62 0.20 19.83
N VAL A 7 -15.04 1.35 19.51
CA VAL A 7 -14.99 1.91 18.16
C VAL A 7 -13.55 1.94 17.72
N LEU A 8 -13.26 1.25 16.62
CA LEU A 8 -11.95 1.19 15.98
C LEU A 8 -11.98 2.00 14.68
N ARG A 9 -10.84 2.55 14.27
CA ARG A 9 -10.71 3.36 13.07
C ARG A 9 -9.72 2.71 12.11
N SER A 10 -10.13 2.62 10.85
CA SER A 10 -9.27 2.18 9.75
C SER A 10 -9.24 3.23 8.65
N GLY A 11 -8.05 3.45 8.07
CA GLY A 11 -7.87 4.36 6.93
C GLY A 11 -7.26 3.69 5.73
N ASP A 12 -7.65 4.17 4.55
CA ASP A 12 -6.99 3.92 3.27
C ASP A 12 -7.03 5.19 2.39
N ASP A 13 -6.12 5.31 1.45
CA ASP A 13 -6.04 6.45 0.54
C ASP A 13 -6.72 6.20 -0.81
N SER A 14 -7.39 5.06 -0.95
CA SER A 14 -8.11 4.65 -2.16
C SER A 14 -9.56 5.14 -2.18
N THR A 15 -10.20 5.05 -3.34
CA THR A 15 -11.64 5.34 -3.47
C THR A 15 -12.48 4.20 -2.91
N GLU A 16 -13.76 4.47 -2.65
CA GLU A 16 -14.70 3.47 -2.09
C GLU A 16 -14.89 2.26 -3.00
N GLU A 17 -14.72 2.43 -4.32
CA GLU A 17 -14.83 1.34 -5.30
C GLU A 17 -13.56 0.49 -5.39
N TYR A 18 -12.48 0.89 -4.75
CA TYR A 18 -11.22 0.16 -4.82
C TYR A 18 -11.28 -1.12 -3.99
N PRO A 19 -10.71 -2.23 -4.49
CA PRO A 19 -10.81 -3.54 -3.82
C PRO A 19 -10.37 -3.55 -2.36
N TYR A 20 -9.40 -2.73 -1.98
CA TYR A 20 -8.93 -2.65 -0.59
C TYR A 20 -10.00 -2.07 0.33
N HIS A 21 -10.64 -0.96 -0.09
CA HIS A 21 -11.73 -0.38 0.69
C HIS A 21 -12.92 -1.34 0.81
N ILE A 22 -13.31 -1.98 -0.29
CA ILE A 22 -14.39 -2.99 -0.29
C ILE A 22 -14.10 -4.11 0.70
N ALA A 23 -12.86 -4.61 0.74
CA ALA A 23 -12.46 -5.66 1.67
C ALA A 23 -12.53 -5.20 3.13
N PHE A 24 -12.11 -3.97 3.43
CA PHE A 24 -12.20 -3.40 4.76
C PHE A 24 -13.65 -3.16 5.20
N ALA A 25 -14.51 -2.67 4.29
CA ALA A 25 -15.94 -2.51 4.57
C ALA A 25 -16.61 -3.86 4.90
N ALA A 26 -16.32 -4.90 4.11
CA ALA A 26 -16.81 -6.25 4.38
C ALA A 26 -16.29 -6.80 5.72
N TRP A 27 -15.05 -6.51 6.07
CA TRP A 27 -14.47 -6.89 7.36
C TRP A 27 -15.14 -6.15 8.53
N ALA A 28 -15.44 -4.87 8.37
CA ALA A 28 -16.18 -4.08 9.35
C ALA A 28 -17.57 -4.67 9.63
N GLU A 29 -18.31 -5.07 8.58
CA GLU A 29 -19.58 -5.76 8.73
C GLU A 29 -19.43 -7.12 9.45
N ALA A 30 -18.37 -7.86 9.15
CA ALA A 30 -18.11 -9.15 9.79
C ALA A 30 -17.82 -8.98 11.29
N ILE A 31 -17.04 -7.97 11.67
CA ILE A 31 -16.73 -7.63 13.06
C ILE A 31 -18.01 -7.24 13.80
N ASP A 32 -18.84 -6.36 13.23
CA ASP A 32 -20.10 -5.94 13.83
C ASP A 32 -21.01 -7.13 14.12
N LYS A 33 -21.19 -8.01 13.13
CA LYS A 33 -21.99 -9.25 13.28
C LYS A 33 -21.41 -10.20 14.33
N ALA A 34 -20.09 -10.43 14.29
CA ALA A 34 -19.45 -11.38 15.19
C ALA A 34 -19.45 -10.90 16.66
N SER A 35 -19.41 -9.59 16.86
CA SER A 35 -19.46 -8.96 18.19
C SER A 35 -20.87 -8.62 18.67
N ASN A 36 -21.92 -8.96 17.92
CA ASN A 36 -23.30 -8.52 18.19
C ASN A 36 -23.44 -6.99 18.36
N GLY A 37 -22.66 -6.21 17.63
CA GLY A 37 -22.67 -4.75 17.66
C GLY A 37 -21.81 -4.14 18.80
N GLU A 38 -21.08 -4.96 19.57
CA GLU A 38 -20.21 -4.43 20.64
C GLU A 38 -18.93 -3.78 20.07
N ILE A 39 -18.47 -4.19 18.88
CA ILE A 39 -17.27 -3.63 18.24
C ILE A 39 -17.70 -3.04 16.91
N LYS A 40 -17.40 -1.76 16.71
CA LYS A 40 -17.60 -1.05 15.44
C LYS A 40 -16.25 -0.72 14.82
N LEU A 41 -16.03 -1.09 13.55
CA LEU A 41 -14.91 -0.62 12.76
C LEU A 41 -15.39 0.47 11.79
N GLU A 42 -14.91 1.68 11.97
CA GLU A 42 -15.14 2.81 11.07
C GLU A 42 -14.06 2.81 9.99
N VAL A 43 -14.46 2.74 8.73
CA VAL A 43 -13.54 2.68 7.58
C VAL A 43 -13.59 4.00 6.83
N TYR A 44 -12.45 4.67 6.72
CA TYR A 44 -12.29 5.96 6.09
C TYR A 44 -11.48 5.82 4.79
N SER A 45 -12.10 6.11 3.67
CA SER A 45 -11.52 6.11 2.32
C SER A 45 -10.95 7.49 1.93
N ASN A 46 -10.48 7.60 0.68
CA ASN A 46 -10.11 8.86 0.04
C ASN A 46 -9.10 9.71 0.84
N ALA A 47 -8.18 9.07 1.54
CA ALA A 47 -7.17 9.74 2.37
C ALA A 47 -7.75 10.71 3.44
N VAL A 48 -8.98 10.47 3.92
CA VAL A 48 -9.60 11.32 4.96
C VAL A 48 -8.75 11.35 6.24
N LEU A 49 -8.08 10.24 6.57
CA LEU A 49 -7.16 10.15 7.71
C LEU A 49 -5.68 10.36 7.34
N GLY A 50 -5.39 10.74 6.10
CA GLY A 50 -4.05 10.92 5.57
C GLY A 50 -3.71 9.91 4.47
N TYR A 51 -2.56 10.11 3.81
CA TYR A 51 -2.00 9.18 2.84
C TYR A 51 -1.31 7.99 3.55
N GLU A 52 -0.82 7.03 2.78
CA GLU A 52 -0.28 5.77 3.31
C GLU A 52 0.79 5.97 4.41
N ARG A 53 1.66 6.98 4.28
CA ARG A 53 2.70 7.27 5.27
C ARG A 53 2.09 7.76 6.59
N GLU A 54 1.20 8.74 6.52
CA GLU A 54 0.51 9.29 7.69
C GLU A 54 -0.37 8.23 8.36
N LEU A 55 -0.97 7.33 7.57
CA LEU A 55 -1.76 6.21 8.11
C LEU A 55 -0.88 5.25 8.93
N ILE A 56 0.31 4.87 8.43
CA ILE A 56 1.24 4.02 9.17
C ILE A 56 1.71 4.72 10.46
N GLU A 57 2.08 5.99 10.37
CA GLU A 57 2.48 6.80 11.54
C GLU A 57 1.33 6.93 12.54
N GLY A 58 0.09 7.08 12.06
CA GLY A 58 -1.12 7.09 12.89
C GLY A 58 -1.34 5.80 13.66
N VAL A 59 -1.08 4.64 13.02
CA VAL A 59 -1.14 3.34 13.70
C VAL A 59 -0.02 3.24 14.75
N GLN A 60 1.20 3.67 14.43
CA GLN A 60 2.31 3.68 15.40
C GLN A 60 2.00 4.54 16.64
N MET A 61 1.31 5.67 16.44
CA MET A 61 0.93 6.58 17.53
C MET A 61 -0.37 6.17 18.24
N GLY A 62 -1.10 5.17 17.73
CA GLY A 62 -2.37 4.73 18.29
C GLY A 62 -3.54 5.70 18.03
N THR A 63 -3.43 6.61 17.07
CA THR A 63 -4.53 7.50 16.62
C THR A 63 -5.43 6.84 15.60
N ILE A 64 -4.93 5.82 14.93
CA ILE A 64 -5.61 4.94 13.96
C ILE A 64 -5.34 3.50 14.42
N ASP A 65 -6.34 2.64 14.35
CA ASP A 65 -6.21 1.24 14.81
C ASP A 65 -5.73 0.31 13.68
N PHE A 66 -6.16 0.57 12.44
CA PHE A 66 -5.80 -0.22 11.27
C PHE A 66 -5.58 0.67 10.04
N CYS A 67 -4.72 0.24 9.13
CA CYS A 67 -4.63 0.83 7.80
C CYS A 67 -4.29 -0.23 6.74
N THR A 68 -4.65 0.05 5.49
CA THR A 68 -4.03 -0.60 4.34
C THR A 68 -2.96 0.30 3.76
N THR A 69 -1.87 -0.31 3.34
CA THR A 69 -0.77 0.42 2.70
C THR A 69 -0.11 -0.44 1.62
N SER A 70 0.43 0.20 0.61
CA SER A 70 1.27 -0.46 -0.37
C SER A 70 2.68 -0.71 0.17
N LEU A 71 3.42 -1.63 -0.48
CA LEU A 71 4.82 -1.93 -0.12
C LEU A 71 5.75 -0.72 -0.24
N GLY A 72 5.38 0.30 -1.02
CA GLY A 72 6.20 1.48 -1.22
C GLY A 72 6.49 2.18 0.10
N PRO A 73 5.56 2.96 0.64
CA PRO A 73 5.72 3.65 1.92
C PRO A 73 6.05 2.69 3.07
N PHE A 74 5.43 1.50 3.10
CA PHE A 74 5.67 0.49 4.14
C PHE A 74 7.14 0.08 4.26
N GLY A 75 7.85 -0.03 3.14
CA GLY A 75 9.26 -0.39 3.11
C GLY A 75 10.20 0.62 3.80
N SER A 76 9.73 1.84 4.07
CA SER A 76 10.49 2.82 4.87
C SER A 76 10.46 2.50 6.36
N PHE A 77 9.42 1.80 6.83
CA PHE A 77 9.25 1.40 8.22
C PHE A 77 9.82 0.00 8.49
N ALA A 78 9.82 -0.88 7.49
CA ALA A 78 10.33 -2.24 7.56
C ALA A 78 11.21 -2.55 6.31
N PRO A 79 12.48 -2.09 6.27
CA PRO A 79 13.31 -2.07 5.06
C PRO A 79 13.51 -3.43 4.37
N GLN A 80 13.54 -4.54 5.10
CA GLN A 80 13.72 -5.87 4.50
C GLN A 80 12.53 -6.31 3.65
N ILE A 81 11.35 -5.76 3.90
CA ILE A 81 10.16 -6.02 3.08
C ILE A 81 10.32 -5.48 1.66
N ASN A 82 11.23 -4.52 1.45
CA ASN A 82 11.57 -3.99 0.14
C ASN A 82 12.05 -5.06 -0.86
N VAL A 83 12.48 -6.23 -0.38
CA VAL A 83 12.79 -7.36 -1.28
C VAL A 83 11.62 -7.71 -2.19
N LEU A 84 10.38 -7.57 -1.71
CA LEU A 84 9.17 -7.83 -2.48
C LEU A 84 8.90 -6.75 -3.56
N SER A 85 9.56 -5.60 -3.45
CA SER A 85 9.44 -4.50 -4.40
C SER A 85 10.47 -4.58 -5.54
N LEU A 86 11.42 -5.53 -5.46
CA LEU A 86 12.41 -5.72 -6.52
C LEU A 86 11.74 -6.13 -7.83
N PRO A 87 12.13 -5.51 -8.97
CA PRO A 87 11.57 -5.87 -10.25
C PRO A 87 11.92 -7.31 -10.65
N TYR A 88 10.96 -7.99 -11.26
CA TYR A 88 11.11 -9.34 -11.81
C TYR A 88 11.52 -10.45 -10.83
N ILE A 89 11.44 -10.21 -9.51
CA ILE A 89 11.72 -11.25 -8.50
C ILE A 89 10.67 -12.38 -8.53
N PHE A 90 9.45 -12.06 -8.93
CA PHE A 90 8.39 -13.02 -9.15
C PHE A 90 8.19 -13.26 -10.64
N LYS A 91 7.97 -14.52 -11.03
CA LYS A 91 7.74 -14.91 -12.42
C LYS A 91 6.42 -14.34 -12.97
N ASP A 92 5.38 -14.39 -12.15
CA ASP A 92 4.03 -13.96 -12.43
C ASP A 92 3.28 -13.73 -11.10
N VAL A 93 2.02 -13.27 -11.18
CA VAL A 93 1.16 -13.02 -10.02
C VAL A 93 0.87 -14.31 -9.26
N ASP A 94 0.63 -15.42 -9.96
CA ASP A 94 0.36 -16.71 -9.34
C ASP A 94 1.58 -17.21 -8.56
N HIS A 95 2.79 -16.93 -9.04
CA HIS A 95 4.01 -17.24 -8.31
C HIS A 95 4.10 -16.45 -6.99
N LEU A 96 3.78 -15.16 -7.01
CA LEU A 96 3.72 -14.33 -5.80
C LEU A 96 2.70 -14.89 -4.82
N ILE A 97 1.48 -15.18 -5.25
CA ILE A 97 0.41 -15.72 -4.40
C ILE A 97 0.86 -17.04 -3.76
N ARG A 98 1.39 -17.98 -4.54
CA ARG A 98 1.89 -19.26 -4.01
C ARG A 98 3.00 -19.08 -2.98
N ILE A 99 3.88 -18.09 -3.17
CA ILE A 99 4.95 -17.81 -2.20
C ILE A 99 4.37 -17.24 -0.91
N LEU A 100 3.44 -16.30 -0.99
CA LEU A 100 2.77 -15.76 0.18
C LEU A 100 2.03 -16.84 0.96
N ASP A 101 1.34 -17.74 0.26
CA ASP A 101 0.61 -18.87 0.86
C ASP A 101 1.53 -19.97 1.40
N SER A 102 2.77 -20.05 0.93
CA SER A 102 3.76 -21.05 1.38
C SER A 102 4.36 -20.80 2.77
N GLY A 103 3.88 -19.77 3.49
CA GLY A 103 4.34 -19.40 4.81
C GLY A 103 5.35 -18.26 4.84
N LEU A 104 5.70 -17.65 3.70
CA LEU A 104 6.55 -16.45 3.68
C LEU A 104 5.85 -15.28 4.39
N SER A 105 4.53 -15.13 4.20
CA SER A 105 3.73 -14.11 4.87
C SER A 105 3.88 -14.14 6.40
N TYR A 106 3.85 -15.35 6.99
CA TYR A 106 4.06 -15.51 8.43
C TYR A 106 5.47 -15.10 8.87
N LYS A 107 6.49 -15.44 8.07
CA LYS A 107 7.88 -15.06 8.35
C LYS A 107 8.07 -13.54 8.26
N MET A 108 7.42 -12.90 7.30
CA MET A 108 7.46 -11.44 7.15
C MET A 108 6.73 -10.74 8.30
N ASN A 109 5.58 -11.26 8.72
CA ASN A 109 4.86 -10.73 9.87
C ASN A 109 5.70 -10.85 11.15
N ALA A 110 6.29 -12.03 11.40
CA ALA A 110 7.19 -12.24 12.53
C ALA A 110 8.41 -11.28 12.50
N TYR A 111 9.00 -11.11 11.32
CA TYR A 111 10.08 -10.15 11.14
C TYR A 111 9.66 -8.71 11.51
N ILE A 112 8.49 -8.25 11.05
CA ILE A 112 7.97 -6.92 11.38
C ILE A 112 7.77 -6.77 12.89
N GLU A 113 7.20 -7.79 13.53
CA GLU A 113 6.99 -7.82 14.98
C GLU A 113 8.31 -7.75 15.75
N GLU A 114 9.34 -8.51 15.33
CA GLU A 114 10.68 -8.49 15.92
C GLU A 114 11.36 -7.12 15.83
N GLN A 115 11.08 -6.33 14.78
CA GLN A 115 11.64 -4.98 14.64
C GLN A 115 11.02 -3.97 15.62
N ASN A 116 9.92 -4.31 16.28
CA ASN A 116 9.21 -3.45 17.23
C ASN A 116 8.92 -2.04 16.67
N VAL A 117 8.45 -2.00 15.44
CA VAL A 117 8.17 -0.76 14.69
C VAL A 117 6.89 -0.05 15.12
N GLY A 118 6.23 -0.52 16.17
CA GLY A 118 5.01 0.10 16.73
C GLY A 118 3.71 -0.32 16.05
N PHE A 119 3.74 -1.32 15.17
CA PHE A 119 2.56 -1.93 14.54
C PHE A 119 2.78 -3.41 14.22
N LEU A 120 1.70 -4.12 13.94
CA LEU A 120 1.69 -5.51 13.50
C LEU A 120 1.14 -5.59 12.07
N SER A 121 1.69 -6.49 11.26
CA SER A 121 1.07 -6.85 9.98
C SER A 121 0.08 -7.99 10.19
N LEU A 122 -1.17 -7.78 9.79
CA LEU A 122 -2.25 -8.77 9.92
C LEU A 122 -2.35 -9.66 8.69
N GLY A 123 -1.88 -9.22 7.53
CA GLY A 123 -1.96 -9.99 6.30
C GLY A 123 -1.43 -9.24 5.09
N TRP A 124 -1.42 -9.93 3.95
CA TRP A 124 -0.86 -9.46 2.70
C TRP A 124 -1.91 -9.58 1.60
N ILE A 125 -2.06 -8.53 0.81
CA ILE A 125 -2.98 -8.47 -0.32
C ILE A 125 -2.16 -8.31 -1.60
N CYS A 126 -2.42 -9.14 -2.60
CA CYS A 126 -1.79 -9.03 -3.90
C CYS A 126 -2.59 -8.06 -4.79
N GLY A 127 -2.01 -6.90 -5.07
CA GLY A 127 -2.58 -5.88 -5.97
C GLY A 127 -2.30 -6.10 -7.47
N GLY A 128 -1.67 -7.23 -7.84
CA GLY A 128 -1.31 -7.52 -9.24
C GLY A 128 0.07 -7.00 -9.64
N GLY A 129 0.34 -7.03 -10.96
CA GLY A 129 1.59 -6.56 -11.54
C GLY A 129 1.62 -5.04 -11.74
N ARG A 130 2.82 -4.46 -11.72
CA ARG A 130 3.03 -3.04 -12.01
C ARG A 130 3.39 -2.82 -13.46
N CYS A 131 2.83 -1.77 -14.06
CA CYS A 131 3.09 -1.36 -15.43
C CYS A 131 3.43 0.13 -15.48
N PHE A 132 4.15 0.54 -16.54
CA PHE A 132 4.32 1.94 -16.85
C PHE A 132 3.09 2.45 -17.64
N TYR A 133 2.57 3.58 -17.22
CA TYR A 133 1.56 4.35 -17.95
C TYR A 133 2.23 5.59 -18.52
N THR A 134 2.26 5.72 -19.83
CA THR A 134 2.99 6.78 -20.54
C THR A 134 2.13 7.40 -21.64
N LYS A 135 2.38 8.68 -21.94
CA LYS A 135 1.69 9.43 -23.02
C LYS A 135 2.05 8.92 -24.43
N LYS A 136 3.18 8.26 -24.56
CA LYS A 136 3.67 7.68 -25.82
C LYS A 136 4.02 6.22 -25.60
N PRO A 137 3.86 5.35 -26.60
CA PRO A 137 4.27 3.95 -26.49
C PRO A 137 5.74 3.81 -26.13
N VAL A 138 6.05 2.86 -25.27
CA VAL A 138 7.40 2.48 -24.86
C VAL A 138 7.66 1.05 -25.34
N TYR A 139 8.60 0.89 -26.27
CA TYR A 139 8.96 -0.40 -26.85
C TYR A 139 10.31 -0.91 -26.36
N SER A 140 11.12 -0.03 -25.80
CA SER A 140 12.46 -0.34 -25.29
C SER A 140 12.83 0.55 -24.11
N VAL A 141 13.86 0.15 -23.36
CA VAL A 141 14.41 0.97 -22.26
C VAL A 141 14.85 2.36 -22.73
N LYS A 142 15.33 2.49 -23.98
CA LYS A 142 15.74 3.78 -24.56
C LYS A 142 14.59 4.79 -24.64
N ASP A 143 13.37 4.32 -24.81
CA ASP A 143 12.18 5.16 -24.91
C ASP A 143 11.78 5.79 -23.57
N LEU A 144 12.30 5.26 -22.48
CA LEU A 144 12.12 5.81 -21.13
C LEU A 144 13.03 7.01 -20.85
N ALA A 145 14.04 7.24 -21.68
CA ALA A 145 15.04 8.29 -21.46
C ALA A 145 14.38 9.67 -21.24
N ASN A 146 14.71 10.28 -20.10
CA ASN A 146 14.22 11.58 -19.66
C ASN A 146 12.70 11.70 -19.38
N LEU A 147 11.92 10.64 -19.50
CA LEU A 147 10.53 10.66 -19.05
C LEU A 147 10.50 10.91 -17.54
N LYS A 148 9.59 11.76 -17.10
CA LYS A 148 9.26 11.91 -15.69
C LYS A 148 8.24 10.84 -15.35
N ILE A 149 8.59 9.95 -14.44
CA ILE A 149 7.74 8.82 -14.05
C ILE A 149 7.48 8.91 -12.56
N ARG A 150 6.21 9.01 -12.20
CA ARG A 150 5.81 8.93 -10.81
C ARG A 150 6.16 7.57 -10.23
N VAL A 151 6.71 7.59 -9.05
CA VAL A 151 6.89 6.39 -8.21
C VAL A 151 6.34 6.65 -6.81
N MET A 152 6.12 5.60 -6.05
CA MET A 152 5.87 5.72 -4.62
C MET A 152 7.16 6.16 -3.92
N GLU A 153 7.02 6.72 -2.73
CA GLU A 153 8.12 7.17 -1.88
C GLU A 153 8.90 5.97 -1.33
N ASN A 154 9.72 5.36 -2.19
CA ASN A 154 10.50 4.18 -1.88
C ASN A 154 11.77 4.15 -2.75
N ASP A 155 12.92 3.95 -2.12
CA ASP A 155 14.22 3.96 -2.79
C ASP A 155 14.37 2.89 -3.88
N VAL A 156 13.73 1.72 -3.72
CA VAL A 156 13.77 0.66 -4.74
C VAL A 156 13.13 1.15 -6.04
N TYR A 157 11.96 1.79 -5.96
CA TYR A 157 11.28 2.31 -7.15
C TYR A 157 11.99 3.52 -7.75
N ILE A 158 12.51 4.43 -6.90
CA ILE A 158 13.29 5.59 -7.33
C ILE A 158 14.53 5.11 -8.10
N ASN A 159 15.29 4.21 -7.51
CA ASN A 159 16.50 3.68 -8.12
C ASN A 159 16.21 2.90 -9.40
N MET A 160 15.17 2.05 -9.42
CA MET A 160 14.76 1.31 -10.60
C MET A 160 14.48 2.26 -11.78
N VAL A 161 13.66 3.28 -11.59
CA VAL A 161 13.29 4.23 -12.66
C VAL A 161 14.49 5.03 -13.14
N ASN A 162 15.35 5.48 -12.22
CA ASN A 162 16.56 6.23 -12.57
C ASN A 162 17.58 5.36 -13.33
N LEU A 163 17.76 4.09 -12.94
CA LEU A 163 18.63 3.13 -13.66
C LEU A 163 18.12 2.80 -15.06
N LEU A 164 16.81 2.88 -15.29
CA LEU A 164 16.22 2.73 -16.63
C LEU A 164 16.38 4.00 -17.50
N GLY A 165 17.02 5.06 -16.99
CA GLY A 165 17.27 6.31 -17.71
C GLY A 165 16.12 7.32 -17.69
N ALA A 166 15.05 7.02 -16.98
CA ALA A 166 13.96 7.97 -16.71
C ALA A 166 14.28 8.84 -15.47
N LYS A 167 13.39 9.76 -15.14
CA LYS A 167 13.48 10.60 -13.96
C LYS A 167 12.37 10.20 -12.99
N ALA A 168 12.72 9.57 -11.89
CA ALA A 168 11.76 9.24 -10.84
C ALA A 168 11.24 10.50 -10.15
N VAL A 169 9.93 10.57 -9.96
CA VAL A 169 9.24 11.64 -9.22
C VAL A 169 8.44 10.99 -8.10
N PRO A 170 9.02 10.85 -6.90
CA PRO A 170 8.31 10.28 -5.77
C PRO A 170 7.19 11.22 -5.30
N MET A 171 5.99 10.68 -5.12
CA MET A 171 4.84 11.41 -4.56
C MET A 171 3.75 10.46 -4.09
N ALA A 172 2.93 10.91 -3.13
CA ALA A 172 1.76 10.20 -2.66
C ALA A 172 0.73 9.96 -3.78
N TYR A 173 -0.10 8.94 -3.64
CA TYR A 173 -1.05 8.55 -4.70
C TYR A 173 -2.06 9.67 -5.01
N GLY A 174 -2.59 10.34 -4.01
CA GLY A 174 -3.57 11.41 -4.21
C GLY A 174 -3.05 12.64 -4.98
N GLU A 175 -1.73 12.84 -5.07
CA GLU A 175 -1.13 13.96 -5.81
C GLU A 175 -0.99 13.67 -7.31
N VAL A 176 -1.07 12.40 -7.73
CA VAL A 176 -0.75 11.95 -9.10
C VAL A 176 -1.66 12.59 -10.13
N TYR A 177 -2.96 12.68 -9.87
CA TYR A 177 -3.91 13.25 -10.81
C TYR A 177 -3.58 14.73 -11.13
N SER A 178 -3.36 15.54 -10.09
CA SER A 178 -2.98 16.95 -10.25
C SER A 178 -1.63 17.10 -10.94
N ALA A 179 -0.67 16.24 -10.63
CA ALA A 179 0.66 16.25 -11.27
C ALA A 179 0.59 15.93 -12.77
N LEU A 180 -0.30 15.02 -13.18
CA LEU A 180 -0.57 14.72 -14.59
C LEU A 180 -1.25 15.89 -15.30
N GLN A 181 -2.24 16.53 -14.66
CA GLN A 181 -2.95 17.68 -15.23
C GLN A 181 -2.04 18.88 -15.45
N THR A 182 -1.15 19.15 -14.50
CA THR A 182 -0.25 20.33 -14.53
C THR A 182 1.04 20.09 -15.32
N GLY A 183 1.28 18.86 -15.80
CA GLY A 183 2.48 18.53 -16.57
C GLY A 183 3.74 18.38 -15.71
N VAL A 184 3.61 18.19 -14.42
CA VAL A 184 4.72 17.79 -13.55
C VAL A 184 5.22 16.41 -13.92
N LEU A 185 4.30 15.54 -14.38
CA LEU A 185 4.54 14.17 -14.91
C LEU A 185 4.33 14.12 -16.42
#